data_89953efe269058c5d917e88b6d5eced9
#
_entry.id   89953efe269058c5d917e88b6d5eced9
#
_cell.length_a   1.000
_cell.length_b   1.000
_cell.length_c   1.000
_cell.angle_alpha   90.00
_cell.angle_beta   90.00
_cell.angle_gamma   90.00
#
_symmetry.space_group_name_H-M   'P 1'
#
loop_
_entity.id
_entity.type
_entity.pdbx_description
1 polymer ?
#
loop_
_entity_poly.entity_id
_entity_poly.type
_entity_poly.pdbx_seq_one_letter_code
_entity_poly.pdbx_strand_id
1 'polypeptide(L)'
;MIAKEEVCWRYLLANRQATAEDVARECSVTVEYAESILARISSPNWREPTEGLKFDSDKARYDLVPPEVEEAIAKVLTFGAGKYGERNWELGMAWGRPYAALRRHMAAWWGGEDLDPETGMPHTWHAACCIAFITAFEARGIGTDDRPTTTG
;
A
#
# COMPACT_ATOMS: atom_id res chain seq x y z
N MET A 1 2.91 -6.58 11.77
CA MET A 1 2.96 -7.85 12.55
C MET A 1 3.80 -8.81 11.72
N ILE A 2 4.92 -9.31 12.27
CA ILE A 2 5.78 -10.26 11.54
C ILE A 2 5.00 -11.59 11.42
N ALA A 3 4.99 -12.18 10.23
CA ALA A 3 4.32 -13.47 10.03
C ALA A 3 4.94 -14.53 10.95
N LYS A 4 4.12 -15.33 11.63
CA LYS A 4 4.59 -16.38 12.56
C LYS A 4 5.57 -17.35 11.89
N GLU A 5 5.34 -17.64 10.63
CA GLU A 5 6.21 -18.50 9.83
C GLU A 5 7.63 -17.92 9.68
N GLU A 6 7.75 -16.61 9.46
CA GLU A 6 9.05 -15.92 9.35
C GLU A 6 9.85 -16.05 10.66
N VAL A 7 9.18 -15.88 11.80
CA VAL A 7 9.82 -16.02 13.12
C VAL A 7 10.37 -17.45 13.29
N CYS A 8 9.57 -18.45 12.99
CA CYS A 8 9.99 -19.86 13.07
C CYS A 8 11.17 -20.18 12.14
N TRP A 9 11.14 -19.69 10.91
CA TRP A 9 12.23 -19.89 9.97
C TRP A 9 13.54 -19.24 10.43
N ARG A 10 13.51 -18.01 10.91
CA ARG A 10 14.71 -17.33 11.44
C ARG A 10 15.30 -18.09 12.62
N TYR A 11 14.44 -18.55 13.54
CA TYR A 11 14.87 -19.33 14.68
C TYR A 11 15.50 -20.65 14.26
N LEU A 12 14.88 -21.41 13.36
CA LEU A 12 15.37 -22.69 12.88
C LEU A 12 16.66 -22.59 12.05
N LEU A 13 16.85 -21.54 11.29
CA LEU A 13 18.11 -21.30 10.58
C LEU A 13 19.28 -21.11 11.54
N ALA A 14 19.05 -20.50 12.68
CA ALA A 14 20.05 -20.29 13.72
C ALA A 14 20.20 -21.50 14.66
N ASN A 15 19.16 -22.35 14.80
CA ASN A 15 19.08 -23.42 15.78
C ASN A 15 18.64 -24.73 15.12
N ARG A 16 19.51 -25.33 14.33
CA ARG A 16 19.22 -26.49 13.46
C ARG A 16 18.77 -27.76 14.18
N GLN A 17 19.02 -27.86 15.50
CA GLN A 17 18.64 -29.00 16.32
C GLN A 17 17.47 -28.72 17.28
N ALA A 18 16.79 -27.59 17.09
CA ALA A 18 15.66 -27.21 17.93
C ALA A 18 14.52 -28.22 17.80
N THR A 19 13.91 -28.56 18.95
CA THR A 19 12.71 -29.41 18.99
C THR A 19 11.45 -28.60 18.67
N ALA A 20 10.33 -29.29 18.48
CA ALA A 20 9.04 -28.59 18.27
C ALA A 20 8.65 -27.73 19.45
N GLU A 21 8.96 -28.18 20.68
CA GLU A 21 8.71 -27.44 21.92
C GLU A 21 9.60 -26.19 21.99
N ASP A 22 10.86 -26.26 21.55
CA ASP A 22 11.73 -25.10 21.47
C ASP A 22 11.21 -24.05 20.50
N VAL A 23 10.82 -24.48 19.29
CA VAL A 23 10.24 -23.61 18.28
C VAL A 23 8.92 -23.00 18.77
N ALA A 24 8.07 -23.82 19.39
CA ALA A 24 6.79 -23.35 19.93
C ALA A 24 6.97 -22.26 20.98
N ARG A 25 7.91 -22.47 21.91
CA ARG A 25 8.22 -21.52 22.99
C ARG A 25 8.83 -20.22 22.45
N GLU A 26 9.89 -20.33 21.65
CA GLU A 26 10.66 -19.17 21.19
C GLU A 26 9.92 -18.34 20.14
N CYS A 27 9.08 -18.99 19.31
CA CYS A 27 8.33 -18.32 18.25
C CYS A 27 6.88 -17.96 18.64
N SER A 28 6.46 -18.30 19.87
CA SER A 28 5.08 -18.08 20.34
C SER A 28 4.01 -18.68 19.41
N VAL A 29 4.23 -19.94 19.02
CA VAL A 29 3.30 -20.74 18.22
C VAL A 29 2.90 -22.01 18.95
N THR A 30 1.91 -22.76 18.44
CA THR A 30 1.56 -24.06 19.02
C THR A 30 2.59 -25.11 18.66
N VAL A 31 2.69 -26.19 19.46
CA VAL A 31 3.59 -27.30 19.19
C VAL A 31 3.23 -27.98 17.86
N GLU A 32 1.94 -28.17 17.58
CA GLU A 32 1.46 -28.75 16.32
C GLU A 32 1.89 -27.93 15.11
N TYR A 33 1.87 -26.59 15.24
CA TYR A 33 2.36 -25.71 14.17
C TYR A 33 3.88 -25.83 13.98
N ALA A 34 4.65 -25.90 15.08
CA ALA A 34 6.08 -26.11 15.06
C ALA A 34 6.45 -27.47 14.43
N GLU A 35 5.72 -28.54 14.77
CA GLU A 35 5.87 -29.87 14.16
C GLU A 35 5.63 -29.82 12.65
N SER A 36 4.63 -29.09 12.19
CA SER A 36 4.32 -28.93 10.76
C SER A 36 5.49 -28.28 9.98
N ILE A 37 6.14 -27.27 10.58
CA ILE A 37 7.32 -26.61 10.01
C ILE A 37 8.51 -27.59 9.98
N LEU A 38 8.77 -28.29 11.10
CA LEU A 38 9.85 -29.25 11.19
C LEU A 38 9.66 -30.43 10.21
N ALA A 39 8.45 -30.93 10.03
CA ALA A 39 8.13 -31.97 9.05
C ALA A 39 8.43 -31.51 7.61
N ARG A 40 8.18 -30.25 7.28
CA ARG A 40 8.50 -29.66 5.97
C ARG A 40 10.00 -29.67 5.69
N ILE A 41 10.82 -29.26 6.67
CA ILE A 41 12.29 -29.22 6.50
C ILE A 41 12.92 -30.60 6.57
N SER A 42 12.27 -31.59 7.19
CA SER A 42 12.72 -33.00 7.24
C SER A 42 12.29 -33.78 6.00
N SER A 43 11.52 -33.20 5.10
CA SER A 43 11.09 -33.86 3.86
C SER A 43 12.29 -34.17 2.94
N PRO A 44 12.34 -35.36 2.30
CA PRO A 44 13.40 -35.70 1.34
C PRO A 44 13.47 -34.71 0.14
N ASN A 45 12.38 -34.01 -0.13
CA ASN A 45 12.29 -33.03 -1.19
C ASN A 45 12.66 -31.60 -0.74
N TRP A 46 12.88 -31.42 0.57
CA TRP A 46 13.29 -30.12 1.07
C TRP A 46 14.72 -29.80 0.59
N ARG A 47 14.91 -28.59 0.19
CA ARG A 47 16.23 -28.04 -0.15
C ARG A 47 16.46 -26.79 0.65
N GLU A 48 17.66 -26.64 1.17
CA GLU A 48 18.06 -25.38 1.78
C GLU A 48 17.94 -24.26 0.74
N PRO A 49 17.32 -23.13 1.09
CA PRO A 49 17.23 -22.02 0.16
C PRO A 49 18.62 -21.58 -0.30
N THR A 50 18.82 -21.54 -1.61
CA THR A 50 20.08 -21.08 -2.24
C THR A 50 20.09 -19.57 -2.46
N GLU A 51 18.96 -18.93 -2.21
CA GLU A 51 18.77 -17.47 -2.32
C GLU A 51 18.34 -16.89 -0.98
N GLY A 52 18.49 -15.58 -0.83
CA GLY A 52 18.04 -14.86 0.36
C GLY A 52 16.54 -15.09 0.62
N LEU A 53 16.19 -15.57 1.81
CA LEU A 53 14.79 -15.71 2.23
C LEU A 53 14.22 -14.32 2.56
N LYS A 54 13.06 -14.02 1.98
CA LYS A 54 12.27 -12.84 2.29
C LYS A 54 10.81 -13.24 2.53
N PHE A 55 10.33 -12.95 3.73
CA PHE A 55 8.95 -13.23 4.12
C PHE A 55 8.16 -11.93 4.03
N ASP A 56 7.43 -11.75 2.94
CA ASP A 56 6.67 -10.54 2.64
C ASP A 56 5.29 -10.82 2.04
N SER A 57 4.80 -12.07 2.16
CA SER A 57 3.50 -12.50 1.65
C SER A 57 2.32 -11.65 2.14
N ASP A 58 2.45 -11.04 3.33
CA ASP A 58 1.40 -10.21 3.95
C ASP A 58 1.65 -8.70 3.73
N LYS A 59 2.68 -8.33 2.97
CA LYS A 59 3.02 -6.92 2.72
C LYS A 59 2.43 -6.46 1.40
N ALA A 60 2.10 -5.16 1.36
CA ALA A 60 1.66 -4.55 0.10
C ALA A 60 2.76 -4.64 -0.97
N ARG A 61 2.38 -5.12 -2.14
CA ARG A 61 3.25 -5.30 -3.31
C ARG A 61 3.34 -3.98 -4.08
N TYR A 62 4.20 -3.08 -3.62
CA TYR A 62 4.45 -1.79 -4.28
C TYR A 62 4.99 -1.94 -5.70
N ASP A 63 5.66 -3.05 -5.98
CA ASP A 63 6.17 -3.41 -7.30
C ASP A 63 5.06 -3.71 -8.34
N LEU A 64 3.81 -3.88 -7.90
CA LEU A 64 2.64 -4.03 -8.79
C LEU A 64 1.97 -2.69 -9.14
N VAL A 65 2.38 -1.59 -8.51
CA VAL A 65 1.86 -0.26 -8.86
C VAL A 65 2.49 0.18 -10.18
N PRO A 66 1.68 0.53 -11.20
CA PRO A 66 2.24 1.06 -12.44
C PRO A 66 3.03 2.34 -12.17
N PRO A 67 4.30 2.44 -12.58
CA PRO A 67 5.14 3.61 -12.31
C PRO A 67 4.57 4.89 -12.95
N GLU A 68 3.80 4.76 -14.01
CA GLU A 68 3.12 5.87 -14.69
C GLU A 68 2.10 6.57 -13.76
N VAL A 69 1.49 5.84 -12.82
CA VAL A 69 0.55 6.42 -11.86
C VAL A 69 1.29 7.28 -10.83
N GLU A 70 2.43 6.79 -10.34
CA GLU A 70 3.27 7.56 -9.41
C GLU A 70 3.81 8.83 -10.08
N GLU A 71 4.31 8.72 -11.31
CA GLU A 71 4.82 9.84 -12.09
C GLU A 71 3.71 10.87 -12.38
N ALA A 72 2.51 10.43 -12.74
CA ALA A 72 1.36 11.29 -13.00
C ALA A 72 1.00 12.13 -11.76
N ILE A 73 0.88 11.48 -10.60
CA ILE A 73 0.59 12.17 -9.34
C ILE A 73 1.72 13.16 -9.00
N ALA A 74 2.99 12.76 -9.14
CA ALA A 74 4.13 13.63 -8.85
C ALA A 74 4.13 14.89 -9.72
N LYS A 75 3.85 14.78 -11.02
CA LYS A 75 3.79 15.92 -11.94
C LYS A 75 2.67 16.90 -11.59
N VAL A 76 1.48 16.41 -11.26
CA VAL A 76 0.36 17.27 -10.84
C VAL A 76 0.66 17.97 -9.51
N LEU A 77 1.27 17.24 -8.55
CA LEU A 77 1.70 17.81 -7.27
C LEU A 77 2.77 18.87 -7.46
N THR A 78 3.71 18.68 -8.37
CA THR A 78 4.78 19.67 -8.70
C THR A 78 4.16 20.96 -9.24
N PHE A 79 3.19 20.84 -10.17
CA PHE A 79 2.47 22.01 -10.67
C PHE A 79 1.71 22.72 -9.53
N GLY A 80 1.01 21.94 -8.69
CA GLY A 80 0.28 22.47 -7.53
C GLY A 80 1.19 23.15 -6.52
N ALA A 81 2.38 22.64 -6.28
CA ALA A 81 3.38 23.26 -5.40
C ALA A 81 3.80 24.65 -5.89
N GLY A 82 3.99 24.83 -7.19
CA GLY A 82 4.26 26.14 -7.77
C GLY A 82 3.11 27.14 -7.62
N LYS A 83 1.86 26.66 -7.62
CA LYS A 83 0.64 27.52 -7.53
C LYS A 83 0.23 27.84 -6.09
N TYR A 84 0.34 26.87 -5.18
CA TYR A 84 -0.23 26.93 -3.83
C TYR A 84 0.80 26.79 -2.70
N GLY A 85 2.05 26.51 -3.02
CA GLY A 85 3.10 26.15 -2.08
C GLY A 85 3.22 24.63 -1.87
N GLU A 86 4.43 24.20 -1.53
CA GLU A 86 4.71 22.79 -1.24
C GLU A 86 3.85 22.29 -0.09
N ARG A 87 3.30 21.08 -0.26
CA ARG A 87 2.51 20.38 0.76
C ARG A 87 1.28 21.15 1.27
N ASN A 88 0.84 22.20 0.56
CA ASN A 88 -0.35 22.99 0.96
C ASN A 88 -1.59 22.11 1.16
N TRP A 89 -1.73 21.03 0.42
CA TRP A 89 -2.84 20.08 0.56
C TRP A 89 -2.88 19.38 1.95
N GLU A 90 -1.74 19.28 2.65
CA GLU A 90 -1.65 18.69 3.99
C GLU A 90 -2.35 19.54 5.07
N LEU A 91 -2.68 20.79 4.79
CA LEU A 91 -3.54 21.59 5.65
C LEU A 91 -4.99 21.10 5.67
N GLY A 92 -5.33 20.19 4.74
CA GLY A 92 -6.67 19.66 4.59
C GLY A 92 -7.64 20.64 3.94
N MET A 93 -8.77 20.11 3.50
CA MET A 93 -9.92 20.88 2.98
C MET A 93 -11.18 20.03 3.12
N ALA A 94 -12.36 20.59 2.81
CA ALA A 94 -13.58 19.79 2.68
C ALA A 94 -13.38 18.71 1.61
N TRP A 95 -13.69 17.44 1.93
CA TRP A 95 -13.42 16.28 1.08
C TRP A 95 -14.20 16.33 -0.24
N GLY A 96 -15.35 17.00 -0.22
CA GLY A 96 -16.13 17.26 -1.42
C GLY A 96 -15.38 18.08 -2.50
N ARG A 97 -14.36 18.86 -2.14
CA ARG A 97 -13.60 19.66 -3.11
C ARG A 97 -12.73 18.80 -4.04
N PRO A 98 -11.84 17.91 -3.54
CA PRO A 98 -11.11 16.99 -4.42
C PRO A 98 -12.06 15.99 -5.11
N TYR A 99 -13.15 15.56 -4.46
CA TYR A 99 -14.17 14.74 -5.11
C TYR A 99 -14.81 15.44 -6.31
N ALA A 100 -15.21 16.70 -6.16
CA ALA A 100 -15.79 17.45 -7.26
C ALA A 100 -14.79 17.69 -8.40
N ALA A 101 -13.51 17.93 -8.09
CA ALA A 101 -12.45 18.04 -9.08
C ALA A 101 -12.25 16.72 -9.84
N LEU A 102 -12.17 15.59 -9.13
CA LEU A 102 -12.13 14.25 -9.70
C LEU A 102 -13.23 14.04 -10.73
N ARG A 103 -14.47 14.34 -10.33
CA ARG A 103 -15.65 14.17 -11.20
C ARG A 103 -15.57 15.02 -12.48
N ARG A 104 -15.09 16.26 -12.38
CA ARG A 104 -14.91 17.14 -13.56
C ARG A 104 -13.86 16.56 -14.52
N HIS A 105 -12.70 16.17 -14.02
CA HIS A 105 -11.64 15.59 -14.86
C HIS A 105 -12.09 14.28 -15.52
N MET A 106 -12.79 13.43 -14.77
CA MET A 106 -13.30 12.18 -15.35
C MET A 106 -14.40 12.41 -16.38
N ALA A 107 -15.25 13.41 -16.19
CA ALA A 107 -16.30 13.75 -17.17
C ALA A 107 -15.70 14.35 -18.45
N ALA A 108 -14.70 15.23 -18.35
CA ALA A 108 -13.98 15.78 -19.50
C ALA A 108 -13.29 14.67 -20.31
N TRP A 109 -12.52 13.81 -19.63
CA TRP A 109 -11.89 12.67 -20.26
C TRP A 109 -12.89 11.73 -20.96
N TRP A 110 -13.99 11.41 -20.27
CA TRP A 110 -15.06 10.57 -20.85
C TRP A 110 -15.74 11.24 -22.05
N GLY A 111 -15.79 12.57 -22.08
CA GLY A 111 -16.28 13.38 -23.18
C GLY A 111 -15.30 13.51 -24.37
N GLY A 112 -14.10 12.92 -24.28
CA GLY A 112 -13.09 12.94 -25.35
C GLY A 112 -12.08 14.10 -25.23
N GLU A 113 -12.04 14.81 -24.10
CA GLU A 113 -11.02 15.83 -23.80
C GLU A 113 -9.84 15.11 -23.10
N ASP A 114 -8.73 14.95 -23.80
CA ASP A 114 -7.59 14.20 -23.24
C ASP A 114 -6.78 15.03 -22.22
N LEU A 115 -6.58 16.30 -22.50
CA LEU A 115 -5.70 17.19 -21.75
C LEU A 115 -6.48 18.31 -21.07
N ASP A 116 -6.15 18.54 -19.82
CA ASP A 116 -6.65 19.69 -19.07
C ASP A 116 -6.11 21.01 -19.67
N PRO A 117 -6.97 21.97 -20.03
CA PRO A 117 -6.56 23.19 -20.74
C PRO A 117 -5.73 24.17 -19.88
N GLU A 118 -5.81 24.08 -18.52
CA GLU A 118 -5.00 24.90 -17.64
C GLU A 118 -3.56 24.40 -17.56
N THR A 119 -3.37 23.08 -17.51
CA THR A 119 -2.07 22.48 -17.20
C THR A 119 -1.40 21.84 -18.40
N GLY A 120 -2.17 21.48 -19.42
CA GLY A 120 -1.70 20.66 -20.56
C GLY A 120 -1.42 19.21 -20.16
N MET A 121 -1.77 18.79 -18.94
CA MET A 121 -1.59 17.42 -18.48
C MET A 121 -2.86 16.59 -18.67
N PRO A 122 -2.76 15.26 -18.83
CA PRO A 122 -3.92 14.40 -18.96
C PRO A 122 -4.92 14.54 -17.80
N HIS A 123 -6.20 14.58 -18.09
CA HIS A 123 -7.26 14.61 -17.08
C HIS A 123 -7.18 13.43 -16.10
N THR A 124 -6.75 12.25 -16.56
CA THR A 124 -6.55 11.07 -15.72
C THR A 124 -5.48 11.30 -14.64
N TRP A 125 -4.45 12.10 -14.91
CA TRP A 125 -3.41 12.45 -13.93
C TRP A 125 -3.98 13.29 -12.79
N HIS A 126 -4.80 14.28 -13.13
CA HIS A 126 -5.50 15.11 -12.15
C HIS A 126 -6.49 14.28 -11.32
N ALA A 127 -7.20 13.35 -11.98
CA ALA A 127 -8.09 12.42 -11.29
C ALA A 127 -7.34 11.53 -10.28
N ALA A 128 -6.20 10.96 -10.67
CA ALA A 128 -5.35 10.17 -9.78
C ALA A 128 -4.85 11.00 -8.57
N CYS A 129 -4.44 12.25 -8.81
CA CYS A 129 -4.01 13.15 -7.74
C CYS A 129 -5.17 13.48 -6.77
N CYS A 130 -6.40 13.69 -7.28
CA CYS A 130 -7.58 13.91 -6.43
C CYS A 130 -7.89 12.69 -5.54
N ILE A 131 -7.77 11.47 -6.07
CA ILE A 131 -7.92 10.23 -5.29
C ILE A 131 -6.82 10.13 -4.23
N ALA A 132 -5.57 10.46 -4.57
CA ALA A 132 -4.46 10.46 -3.61
C ALA A 132 -4.74 11.41 -2.43
N PHE A 133 -5.32 12.60 -2.68
CA PHE A 133 -5.72 13.51 -1.60
C PHE A 133 -6.82 12.92 -0.72
N ILE A 134 -7.90 12.40 -1.30
CA ILE A 134 -9.00 11.79 -0.54
C ILE A 134 -8.47 10.65 0.32
N THR A 135 -7.67 9.74 -0.26
CA THR A 135 -7.05 8.62 0.46
C THR A 135 -6.18 9.11 1.62
N ALA A 136 -5.38 10.16 1.41
CA ALA A 136 -4.53 10.72 2.45
C ALA A 136 -5.36 11.41 3.56
N PHE A 137 -6.45 12.08 3.20
CA PHE A 137 -7.34 12.73 4.17
C PHE A 137 -8.03 11.70 5.06
N GLU A 138 -8.56 10.63 4.49
CA GLU A 138 -9.14 9.51 5.25
C GLU A 138 -8.11 8.87 6.18
N ALA A 139 -6.93 8.53 5.66
CA ALA A 139 -5.89 7.83 6.42
C ALA A 139 -5.32 8.66 7.57
N ARG A 140 -5.26 10.00 7.41
CA ARG A 140 -4.66 10.92 8.38
C ARG A 140 -5.69 11.65 9.24
N GLY A 141 -6.99 11.55 8.91
CA GLY A 141 -8.05 12.27 9.61
C GLY A 141 -7.95 13.81 9.46
N ILE A 142 -7.53 14.29 8.28
CA ILE A 142 -7.36 15.73 8.02
C ILE A 142 -8.42 16.25 7.05
N GLY A 143 -8.69 17.57 7.13
CA GLY A 143 -9.77 18.19 6.39
C GLY A 143 -11.12 17.99 7.09
N THR A 144 -12.20 18.22 6.35
CA THR A 144 -13.57 18.07 6.84
C THR A 144 -14.30 17.04 5.99
N ASP A 145 -14.81 16.00 6.63
CA ASP A 145 -15.70 15.04 5.99
C ASP A 145 -17.10 15.69 5.82
N ASP A 146 -17.34 16.19 4.62
CA ASP A 146 -18.60 16.82 4.21
C ASP A 146 -19.43 15.91 3.28
N ARG A 147 -19.16 14.59 3.32
CA ARG A 147 -19.95 13.60 2.57
C ARG A 147 -21.40 13.61 3.07
N PRO A 148 -22.39 13.52 2.15
CA PRO A 148 -23.77 13.38 2.56
C PRO A 148 -23.96 12.19 3.49
N THR A 149 -24.48 12.41 4.69
CA THR A 149 -24.90 11.31 5.56
C THR A 149 -26.18 10.73 4.96
N THR A 150 -26.15 9.47 4.57
CA THR A 150 -27.37 8.72 4.30
C THR A 150 -28.12 8.54 5.62
N THR A 151 -28.95 9.51 5.96
CA THR A 151 -30.04 9.27 6.92
C THR A 151 -30.98 8.27 6.25
N GLY A 152 -30.86 6.98 6.68
CA GLY A 152 -31.80 5.94 6.31
C GLY A 152 -33.18 6.22 6.90
#